data_4200b431a22aaa82b17de37b00ff30d5
#
_entry.id   4200b431a22aaa82b17de37b00ff30d5
#
_cell.length_a   1.000
_cell.length_b   1.000
_cell.length_c   1.000
_cell.angle_alpha   90.00
_cell.angle_beta   90.00
_cell.angle_gamma   90.00
#
_symmetry.space_group_name_H-M   'P 1'
#
loop_
_entity.id
_entity.type
_entity.pdbx_description
1 polymer ?
#
loop_
_entity_poly.entity_id
_entity_poly.type
_entity_poly.pdbx_seq_one_letter_code
_entity_poly.pdbx_strand_id
1 'polypeptide(L)'
;MELPGYHDHRIGPEPRSFWTRYVFSQDHKVIALQYTVTALLVGAIGMVLSWAMRLELAFPGTLDPGRYYQAMTLHGMIMVIYLLTALLLGGFGNFLIPLMLGARDMAYPFVNMLSYWVYLLSVLVLLASFFVPGGPTGAGWTLYPPQAITRGTPGYDWGILLMLVSLLLFIVAATMGGLNYVTTVLQLRTKGMTLMRMPLAVWGIFVASVMALLAFPALFVGCVMMLLDRTLHTSFFMPAVIQFGQRLPYEGGSPLLWQHLFWYFGHPEVYIVILPAMGLISELVSVHARKPIFGYRAMVLSLVAIAAISFVVWAHHMYTSGMNPYFGFFFATTTLIVAIPSAIKTYNWLLTLWRGKVQLTVPLLFAIAFLNTFVVGGLTGLFLGNVIVDFPLQDTYFVVAHFHMVMGVAAIVAIFGGIYHWYPKATGRMLNETLGRLHFWATFVGTYLIFFPMHFLGLLGMPRRYPTFEGLTFVPPSAHALNEFITAVALLVGLSQLLFGFNLVYSYFRGARAPDNPWRAATLEWQAPTPPPLSLIHI
;
A
#
# COMPACT_ATOMS: atom_id res chain seq x y z
N MET A 1 -23.89 -35.99 8.04
CA MET A 1 -22.86 -36.11 7.00
C MET A 1 -21.68 -35.31 7.50
N GLU A 2 -20.74 -35.96 8.18
CA GLU A 2 -19.51 -35.33 8.69
C GLU A 2 -18.60 -35.09 7.51
N LEU A 3 -18.17 -33.84 7.35
CA LEU A 3 -17.19 -33.48 6.31
C LEU A 3 -15.85 -34.11 6.68
N PRO A 4 -15.18 -34.84 5.78
CA PRO A 4 -13.86 -35.39 6.04
C PRO A 4 -12.88 -34.24 6.13
N GLY A 5 -12.20 -34.11 7.26
CA GLY A 5 -11.16 -33.12 7.51
C GLY A 5 -11.41 -32.15 8.68
N TYR A 6 -12.51 -32.25 9.38
CA TYR A 6 -12.68 -31.55 10.64
C TYR A 6 -11.88 -32.31 11.72
N HIS A 7 -10.56 -32.27 11.63
CA HIS A 7 -9.72 -32.68 12.73
C HIS A 7 -10.01 -31.72 13.89
N ASP A 8 -10.50 -32.30 14.97
CA ASP A 8 -10.54 -31.71 16.29
C ASP A 8 -9.12 -31.24 16.63
N HIS A 9 -8.79 -30.02 16.22
CA HIS A 9 -7.53 -29.39 16.62
C HIS A 9 -7.65 -29.21 18.13
N ARG A 10 -7.17 -30.23 18.85
CA ARG A 10 -7.08 -30.24 20.30
C ARG A 10 -6.53 -28.87 20.70
N ILE A 11 -7.26 -28.24 21.61
CA ILE A 11 -6.85 -27.05 22.33
C ILE A 11 -5.43 -27.29 22.79
N GLY A 12 -4.47 -26.73 22.08
CA GLY A 12 -3.09 -26.74 22.57
C GLY A 12 -3.07 -26.03 23.92
N PRO A 13 -2.25 -26.46 24.87
CA PRO A 13 -2.17 -25.81 26.17
C PRO A 13 -1.92 -24.33 25.95
N GLU A 14 -2.55 -23.45 26.77
CA GLU A 14 -2.31 -22.01 26.72
C GLU A 14 -0.79 -21.73 26.62
N PRO A 15 -0.36 -20.79 25.76
CA PRO A 15 1.05 -20.47 25.61
C PRO A 15 1.64 -20.09 26.97
N ARG A 16 2.50 -20.95 27.54
CA ARG A 16 3.02 -20.81 28.91
C ARG A 16 4.09 -19.75 29.06
N SER A 17 4.67 -19.27 27.94
CA SER A 17 5.76 -18.28 27.97
C SER A 17 5.42 -17.01 27.20
N PHE A 18 6.04 -15.88 27.57
CA PHE A 18 5.95 -14.63 26.83
C PHE A 18 6.33 -14.83 25.35
N TRP A 19 7.37 -15.62 25.08
CA TRP A 19 7.87 -15.86 23.73
C TRP A 19 6.85 -16.56 22.83
N THR A 20 6.19 -17.62 23.33
CA THR A 20 5.20 -18.37 22.54
C THR A 20 3.88 -17.62 22.43
N ARG A 21 3.59 -16.72 23.38
CA ARG A 21 2.35 -15.94 23.41
C ARG A 21 2.39 -14.72 22.50
N TYR A 22 3.52 -14.01 22.44
CA TYR A 22 3.60 -12.70 21.77
C TYR A 22 4.65 -12.61 20.68
N VAL A 23 5.73 -13.39 20.75
CA VAL A 23 6.83 -13.31 19.77
C VAL A 23 6.65 -14.34 18.68
N PHE A 24 6.60 -15.61 19.01
CA PHE A 24 6.36 -16.72 18.07
C PHE A 24 4.90 -17.21 18.13
N SER A 25 3.96 -16.27 18.24
CA SER A 25 2.56 -16.57 18.30
C SER A 25 2.03 -17.06 16.96
N GLN A 26 1.16 -18.06 17.00
CA GLN A 26 0.40 -18.50 15.84
C GLN A 26 -1.00 -17.87 15.80
N ASP A 27 -1.39 -17.12 16.83
CA ASP A 27 -2.66 -16.42 16.90
C ASP A 27 -2.69 -15.26 15.87
N HIS A 28 -3.66 -15.27 14.99
CA HIS A 28 -3.80 -14.29 13.93
C HIS A 28 -3.89 -12.83 14.41
N LYS A 29 -4.41 -12.59 15.63
CA LYS A 29 -4.56 -11.26 16.22
C LYS A 29 -3.20 -10.69 16.68
N VAL A 30 -2.36 -11.54 17.25
CA VAL A 30 -0.98 -11.17 17.63
C VAL A 30 -0.16 -10.89 16.37
N ILE A 31 -0.27 -11.75 15.36
CA ILE A 31 0.43 -11.57 14.09
C ILE A 31 -0.04 -10.28 13.40
N ALA A 32 -1.34 -9.98 13.43
CA ALA A 32 -1.87 -8.71 12.92
C ALA A 32 -1.24 -7.50 13.59
N LEU A 33 -1.08 -7.53 14.92
CA LEU A 33 -0.44 -6.47 15.68
C LEU A 33 1.05 -6.34 15.34
N GLN A 34 1.76 -7.46 15.21
CA GLN A 34 3.17 -7.49 14.80
C GLN A 34 3.36 -6.84 13.42
N TYR A 35 2.55 -7.20 12.41
CA TYR A 35 2.56 -6.55 11.10
C TYR A 35 2.25 -5.06 11.21
N THR A 36 1.22 -4.70 11.96
CA THR A 36 0.78 -3.30 12.12
C THR A 36 1.87 -2.42 12.73
N VAL A 37 2.47 -2.87 13.84
CA VAL A 37 3.52 -2.11 14.52
C VAL A 37 4.76 -1.97 13.64
N THR A 38 5.22 -3.08 13.03
CA THR A 38 6.39 -3.06 12.14
C THR A 38 6.16 -2.13 10.93
N ALA A 39 5.00 -2.24 10.28
CA ALA A 39 4.66 -1.41 9.13
C ALA A 39 4.58 0.09 9.49
N LEU A 40 3.97 0.44 10.62
CA LEU A 40 3.90 1.84 11.07
C LEU A 40 5.28 2.41 11.42
N LEU A 41 6.15 1.62 12.07
CA LEU A 41 7.50 2.05 12.39
C LEU A 41 8.35 2.28 11.14
N VAL A 42 8.34 1.34 10.19
CA VAL A 42 9.08 1.52 8.94
C VAL A 42 8.47 2.61 8.08
N GLY A 43 7.16 2.78 8.11
CA GLY A 43 6.46 3.87 7.44
C GLY A 43 6.85 5.26 7.97
N ALA A 44 7.12 5.39 9.27
CA ALA A 44 7.65 6.62 9.85
C ALA A 44 9.03 6.97 9.26
N ILE A 45 9.90 5.98 9.03
CA ILE A 45 11.17 6.19 8.33
C ILE A 45 10.90 6.69 6.90
N GLY A 46 10.00 6.07 6.17
CA GLY A 46 9.60 6.51 4.82
C GLY A 46 9.09 7.95 4.79
N MET A 47 8.34 8.37 5.81
CA MET A 47 7.87 9.75 5.95
C MET A 47 9.06 10.73 6.15
N VAL A 48 10.02 10.41 7.01
CA VAL A 48 11.21 11.26 7.22
C VAL A 48 12.02 11.40 5.93
N LEU A 49 12.16 10.33 5.15
CA LEU A 49 12.81 10.38 3.84
C LEU A 49 12.08 11.30 2.86
N SER A 50 10.74 11.36 2.90
CA SER A 50 9.98 12.32 2.09
C SER A 50 10.25 13.77 2.50
N TRP A 51 10.44 14.05 3.78
CA TRP A 51 10.82 15.38 4.25
C TRP A 51 12.19 15.80 3.74
N ALA A 52 13.17 14.89 3.75
CA ALA A 52 14.50 15.16 3.20
C ALA A 52 14.42 15.56 1.72
N MET A 53 13.63 14.83 0.91
CA MET A 53 13.39 15.19 -0.49
C MET A 53 12.68 16.54 -0.63
N ARG A 54 11.67 16.81 0.18
CA ARG A 54 10.92 18.06 0.11
C ARG A 54 11.78 19.28 0.48
N LEU A 55 12.68 19.12 1.46
CA LEU A 55 13.63 20.17 1.83
C LEU A 55 14.59 20.49 0.69
N GLU A 56 15.12 19.48 0.00
CA GLU A 56 15.98 19.71 -1.18
C GLU A 56 15.25 20.45 -2.31
N LEU A 57 13.99 20.08 -2.59
CA LEU A 57 13.18 20.70 -3.64
C LEU A 57 12.76 22.14 -3.32
N ALA A 58 12.66 22.50 -2.05
CA ALA A 58 12.37 23.89 -1.63
C ALA A 58 13.64 24.73 -1.48
N PHE A 59 14.72 24.10 -1.02
CA PHE A 59 15.98 24.75 -0.69
C PHE A 59 17.15 23.95 -1.32
N PRO A 60 17.39 24.12 -2.63
CA PRO A 60 18.40 23.37 -3.36
C PRO A 60 19.78 23.45 -2.72
N GLY A 61 20.49 22.32 -2.68
CA GLY A 61 21.79 22.19 -2.01
C GLY A 61 21.72 21.79 -0.53
N THR A 62 20.52 21.59 0.03
CA THR A 62 20.34 21.06 1.38
C THR A 62 20.77 19.60 1.48
N LEU A 63 20.58 18.84 0.42
CA LEU A 63 20.88 17.42 0.33
C LEU A 63 21.74 17.12 -0.90
N ASP A 64 22.78 16.30 -0.72
CA ASP A 64 23.56 15.80 -1.87
C ASP A 64 22.65 15.04 -2.86
N PRO A 65 22.84 15.22 -4.19
CA PRO A 65 21.99 14.56 -5.19
C PRO A 65 21.93 13.04 -5.05
N GLY A 66 23.04 12.39 -4.68
CA GLY A 66 23.07 10.95 -4.44
C GLY A 66 22.16 10.55 -3.27
N ARG A 67 22.20 11.31 -2.18
CA ARG A 67 21.32 11.11 -1.02
C ARG A 67 19.86 11.40 -1.34
N TYR A 68 19.57 12.38 -2.20
CA TYR A 68 18.21 12.62 -2.69
C TYR A 68 17.67 11.39 -3.41
N TYR A 69 18.42 10.79 -4.33
CA TYR A 69 18.00 9.57 -5.03
C TYR A 69 17.83 8.38 -4.11
N GLN A 70 18.71 8.23 -3.11
CA GLN A 70 18.57 7.20 -2.07
C GLN A 70 17.29 7.40 -1.25
N ALA A 71 17.03 8.63 -0.80
CA ALA A 71 15.81 8.97 -0.03
C ALA A 71 14.55 8.72 -0.86
N MET A 72 14.54 9.12 -2.13
CA MET A 72 13.41 8.90 -3.06
C MET A 72 13.14 7.40 -3.28
N THR A 73 14.19 6.62 -3.50
CA THR A 73 14.07 5.17 -3.72
C THR A 73 13.49 4.48 -2.50
N LEU A 74 14.06 4.75 -1.32
CA LEU A 74 13.62 4.13 -0.07
C LEU A 74 12.24 4.62 0.35
N HIS A 75 11.91 5.92 0.17
CA HIS A 75 10.56 6.41 0.42
C HIS A 75 9.53 5.62 -0.41
N GLY A 76 9.74 5.50 -1.72
CA GLY A 76 8.81 4.78 -2.61
C GLY A 76 8.65 3.32 -2.20
N MET A 77 9.77 2.60 -1.99
CA MET A 77 9.76 1.20 -1.57
C MET A 77 9.06 1.00 -0.23
N ILE A 78 9.45 1.77 0.78
CA ILE A 78 8.88 1.64 2.13
C ILE A 78 7.39 1.91 2.11
N MET A 79 6.95 3.00 1.46
CA MET A 79 5.54 3.38 1.50
C MET A 79 4.64 2.39 0.78
N VAL A 80 5.01 1.93 -0.41
CA VAL A 80 4.16 1.03 -1.21
C VAL A 80 4.22 -0.39 -0.65
N ILE A 81 5.42 -0.96 -0.52
CA ILE A 81 5.63 -2.38 -0.23
C ILE A 81 5.56 -2.65 1.28
N TYR A 82 6.40 -1.98 2.06
CA TYR A 82 6.61 -2.34 3.47
C TYR A 82 5.60 -1.69 4.44
N LEU A 83 4.93 -0.61 4.02
CA LEU A 83 3.85 0.00 4.79
C LEU A 83 2.47 -0.41 4.26
N LEU A 84 2.07 0.07 3.07
CA LEU A 84 0.69 -0.04 2.62
C LEU A 84 0.28 -1.49 2.38
N THR A 85 1.05 -2.25 1.61
CA THR A 85 0.74 -3.67 1.32
C THR A 85 0.79 -4.50 2.60
N ALA A 86 1.84 -4.35 3.41
CA ALA A 86 1.99 -5.11 4.65
C ALA A 86 0.88 -4.79 5.67
N LEU A 87 0.49 -3.52 5.81
CA LEU A 87 -0.52 -3.14 6.79
C LEU A 87 -1.93 -3.54 6.35
N LEU A 88 -2.27 -3.37 5.07
CA LEU A 88 -3.60 -3.70 4.56
C LEU A 88 -3.82 -5.21 4.46
N LEU A 89 -2.85 -5.97 3.98
CA LEU A 89 -2.94 -7.43 3.91
C LEU A 89 -2.50 -8.06 5.23
N GLY A 90 -1.28 -7.80 5.70
CA GLY A 90 -0.71 -8.43 6.89
C GLY A 90 -1.40 -7.97 8.19
N GLY A 91 -1.62 -6.67 8.38
CA GLY A 91 -2.29 -6.11 9.54
C GLY A 91 -3.79 -6.39 9.54
N PHE A 92 -4.54 -5.71 8.68
CA PHE A 92 -6.00 -5.85 8.64
C PHE A 92 -6.44 -7.24 8.19
N GLY A 93 -5.74 -7.88 7.24
CA GLY A 93 -6.10 -9.23 6.78
C GLY A 93 -6.07 -10.24 7.91
N ASN A 94 -4.97 -10.27 8.68
CA ASN A 94 -4.86 -11.16 9.83
C ASN A 94 -5.88 -10.84 10.91
N PHE A 95 -6.17 -9.58 11.18
CA PHE A 95 -7.11 -9.22 12.22
C PHE A 95 -8.55 -9.53 11.82
N LEU A 96 -8.96 -9.17 10.61
CA LEU A 96 -10.37 -9.15 10.21
C LEU A 96 -10.86 -10.47 9.61
N ILE A 97 -10.04 -11.14 8.78
CA ILE A 97 -10.54 -12.32 8.04
C ILE A 97 -11.12 -13.37 8.97
N PRO A 98 -10.42 -13.92 9.99
CA PRO A 98 -11.00 -14.94 10.85
C PRO A 98 -12.20 -14.41 11.63
N LEU A 99 -12.11 -13.21 12.21
CA LEU A 99 -13.19 -12.63 13.02
C LEU A 99 -14.47 -12.40 12.19
N MET A 100 -14.34 -11.87 10.98
CA MET A 100 -15.48 -11.58 10.12
C MET A 100 -16.08 -12.82 9.45
N LEU A 101 -15.31 -13.89 9.31
CA LEU A 101 -15.77 -15.16 8.77
C LEU A 101 -16.32 -16.11 9.83
N GLY A 102 -16.12 -15.82 11.12
CA GLY A 102 -16.41 -16.72 12.22
C GLY A 102 -15.47 -17.94 12.24
N ALA A 103 -14.26 -17.79 11.69
CA ALA A 103 -13.21 -18.79 11.76
C ALA A 103 -12.42 -18.65 13.07
N ARG A 104 -11.93 -19.78 13.60
CA ARG A 104 -11.12 -19.79 14.83
C ARG A 104 -9.77 -19.12 14.63
N ASP A 105 -9.12 -19.42 13.52
CA ASP A 105 -7.81 -18.86 13.10
C ASP A 105 -7.67 -18.94 11.58
N MET A 106 -6.50 -18.58 11.06
CA MET A 106 -6.13 -18.80 9.67
C MET A 106 -6.01 -20.30 9.35
N ALA A 107 -6.12 -20.67 8.07
CA ALA A 107 -6.04 -22.07 7.63
C ALA A 107 -4.69 -22.72 7.99
N TYR A 108 -3.61 -21.95 7.96
CA TYR A 108 -2.26 -22.41 8.26
C TYR A 108 -1.58 -21.50 9.28
N PRO A 109 -1.85 -21.64 10.60
CA PRO A 109 -1.36 -20.72 11.63
C PRO A 109 0.16 -20.64 11.72
N PHE A 110 0.87 -21.76 11.56
CA PHE A 110 2.34 -21.79 11.53
C PHE A 110 2.90 -21.02 10.32
N VAL A 111 2.34 -21.23 9.14
CA VAL A 111 2.76 -20.50 7.92
C VAL A 111 2.49 -19.00 8.08
N ASN A 112 1.38 -18.65 8.75
CA ASN A 112 1.05 -17.27 9.06
C ASN A 112 2.09 -16.59 9.95
N MET A 113 2.48 -17.25 11.03
CA MET A 113 3.57 -16.79 11.90
C MET A 113 4.88 -16.66 11.12
N LEU A 114 5.24 -17.66 10.33
CA LEU A 114 6.48 -17.64 9.53
C LEU A 114 6.46 -16.50 8.50
N SER A 115 5.31 -16.20 7.88
CA SER A 115 5.18 -15.08 6.94
C SER A 115 5.55 -13.75 7.58
N TYR A 116 5.13 -13.51 8.83
CA TYR A 116 5.52 -12.31 9.56
C TYR A 116 7.04 -12.25 9.81
N TRP A 117 7.66 -13.35 10.22
CA TRP A 117 9.09 -13.36 10.51
C TRP A 117 9.95 -13.15 9.25
N VAL A 118 9.52 -13.71 8.11
CA VAL A 118 10.18 -13.46 6.82
C VAL A 118 9.97 -12.01 6.37
N TYR A 119 8.77 -11.44 6.59
CA TYR A 119 8.53 -10.00 6.36
C TYR A 119 9.41 -9.12 7.25
N LEU A 120 9.51 -9.40 8.54
CA LEU A 120 10.38 -8.64 9.45
C LEU A 120 11.83 -8.74 9.00
N LEU A 121 12.30 -9.94 8.61
CA LEU A 121 13.65 -10.11 8.06
C LEU A 121 13.85 -9.27 6.79
N SER A 122 12.87 -9.22 5.89
CA SER A 122 12.94 -8.38 4.69
C SER A 122 13.09 -6.89 5.04
N VAL A 123 12.34 -6.40 6.02
CA VAL A 123 12.47 -5.03 6.55
C VAL A 123 13.88 -4.78 7.12
N LEU A 124 14.40 -5.70 7.94
CA LEU A 124 15.72 -5.56 8.54
C LEU A 124 16.83 -5.55 7.49
N VAL A 125 16.73 -6.40 6.45
CA VAL A 125 17.67 -6.40 5.32
C VAL A 125 17.61 -5.08 4.56
N LEU A 126 16.40 -4.53 4.32
CA LEU A 126 16.25 -3.22 3.70
C LEU A 126 16.92 -2.12 4.53
N LEU A 127 16.65 -2.09 5.83
CA LEU A 127 17.21 -1.08 6.74
C LEU A 127 18.72 -1.23 6.92
N ALA A 128 19.27 -2.44 6.80
CA ALA A 128 20.72 -2.67 6.82
C ALA A 128 21.43 -1.89 5.70
N SER A 129 20.76 -1.59 4.61
CA SER A 129 21.33 -0.80 3.51
C SER A 129 21.77 0.62 3.92
N PHE A 130 21.22 1.18 4.99
CA PHE A 130 21.65 2.48 5.52
C PHE A 130 23.04 2.44 6.18
N PHE A 131 23.53 1.27 6.55
CA PHE A 131 24.75 1.06 7.33
C PHE A 131 25.90 0.44 6.52
N VAL A 132 25.71 0.20 5.23
CA VAL A 132 26.76 -0.32 4.34
C VAL A 132 27.47 0.81 3.59
N PRO A 133 28.72 0.59 3.13
CA PRO A 133 29.42 1.56 2.28
C PRO A 133 28.59 1.96 1.06
N GLY A 134 28.51 3.25 0.77
CA GLY A 134 27.70 3.80 -0.32
C GLY A 134 26.21 3.97 0.02
N GLY A 135 25.73 3.41 1.15
CA GLY A 135 24.34 3.54 1.58
C GLY A 135 23.33 2.74 0.73
N PRO A 136 22.02 3.00 0.88
CA PRO A 136 20.97 2.35 0.09
C PRO A 136 21.06 2.72 -1.39
N THR A 137 20.38 1.95 -2.26
CA THR A 137 20.37 2.25 -3.69
C THR A 137 19.62 3.53 -4.03
N GLY A 138 20.15 4.31 -4.97
CA GLY A 138 19.51 5.49 -5.58
C GLY A 138 18.90 5.20 -6.97
N ALA A 139 18.69 3.92 -7.34
CA ALA A 139 18.20 3.53 -8.66
C ALA A 139 16.71 3.86 -8.92
N GLY A 140 16.00 4.44 -7.93
CA GLY A 140 14.56 4.63 -7.96
C GLY A 140 13.81 3.36 -7.52
N TRP A 141 12.56 3.52 -7.03
CA TRP A 141 11.78 2.38 -6.56
C TRP A 141 11.41 1.38 -7.66
N THR A 142 11.42 1.82 -8.93
CA THR A 142 11.18 0.96 -10.09
C THR A 142 12.41 0.15 -10.51
N LEU A 143 13.60 0.44 -9.96
CA LEU A 143 14.86 -0.27 -10.22
C LEU A 143 15.17 -0.45 -11.71
N TYR A 144 15.00 0.58 -12.54
CA TYR A 144 15.18 0.47 -13.98
C TYR A 144 16.66 0.25 -14.37
N PRO A 145 16.97 -0.76 -15.19
CA PRO A 145 18.23 -0.80 -15.92
C PRO A 145 18.31 0.38 -16.93
N PRO A 146 19.49 0.93 -17.15
CA PRO A 146 20.80 0.49 -16.66
C PRO A 146 21.14 0.93 -15.24
N GLN A 147 20.45 1.91 -14.64
CA GLN A 147 20.81 2.51 -13.35
C GLN A 147 20.93 1.48 -12.23
N ALA A 148 20.04 0.49 -12.17
CA ALA A 148 20.05 -0.55 -11.15
C ALA A 148 21.22 -1.55 -11.30
N ILE A 149 21.91 -1.56 -12.45
CA ILE A 149 22.94 -2.56 -12.78
C ILE A 149 24.33 -1.92 -12.91
N THR A 150 24.43 -0.67 -13.40
CA THR A 150 25.71 -0.03 -13.73
C THR A 150 26.32 0.75 -12.57
N ARG A 151 27.67 0.90 -12.59
CA ARG A 151 28.42 1.74 -11.67
C ARG A 151 28.03 3.21 -11.83
N GLY A 152 28.19 4.00 -10.77
CA GLY A 152 27.84 5.42 -10.75
C GLY A 152 26.46 5.70 -10.12
N THR A 153 25.60 4.71 -9.98
CA THR A 153 24.37 4.85 -9.18
C THR A 153 24.70 4.81 -7.68
N PRO A 154 24.19 5.74 -6.87
CA PRO A 154 24.38 5.69 -5.42
C PRO A 154 23.97 4.32 -4.84
N GLY A 155 24.77 3.76 -3.94
CA GLY A 155 24.51 2.43 -3.37
C GLY A 155 24.64 1.27 -4.36
N TYR A 156 25.43 1.44 -5.41
CA TYR A 156 25.67 0.43 -6.44
C TYR A 156 26.14 -0.92 -5.88
N ASP A 157 27.05 -0.95 -4.91
CA ASP A 157 27.63 -2.21 -4.43
C ASP A 157 26.63 -3.00 -3.56
N TRP A 158 26.53 -2.65 -2.31
CA TRP A 158 25.69 -3.38 -1.34
C TRP A 158 24.24 -2.91 -1.31
N GLY A 159 23.98 -1.61 -1.55
CA GLY A 159 22.65 -1.04 -1.40
C GLY A 159 21.60 -1.69 -2.30
N ILE A 160 21.92 -1.91 -3.57
CA ILE A 160 21.01 -2.57 -4.51
C ILE A 160 20.89 -4.08 -4.25
N LEU A 161 21.98 -4.76 -3.82
CA LEU A 161 21.91 -6.18 -3.48
C LEU A 161 20.98 -6.41 -2.29
N LEU A 162 21.11 -5.60 -1.23
CA LEU A 162 20.24 -5.68 -0.07
C LEU A 162 18.78 -5.34 -0.42
N MET A 163 18.55 -4.38 -1.33
CA MET A 163 17.21 -4.08 -1.85
C MET A 163 16.59 -5.28 -2.56
N LEU A 164 17.33 -5.93 -3.46
CA LEU A 164 16.83 -7.10 -4.21
C LEU A 164 16.56 -8.28 -3.28
N VAL A 165 17.47 -8.57 -2.36
CA VAL A 165 17.28 -9.65 -1.36
C VAL A 165 16.07 -9.35 -0.48
N SER A 166 15.94 -8.11 -0.02
CA SER A 166 14.78 -7.68 0.77
C SER A 166 13.46 -7.87 0.01
N LEU A 167 13.40 -7.48 -1.27
CA LEU A 167 12.21 -7.69 -2.11
C LEU A 167 11.90 -9.18 -2.31
N LEU A 168 12.90 -10.01 -2.55
CA LEU A 168 12.70 -11.46 -2.69
C LEU A 168 12.11 -12.06 -1.41
N LEU A 169 12.63 -11.68 -0.24
CA LEU A 169 12.09 -12.10 1.07
C LEU A 169 10.65 -11.59 1.27
N PHE A 170 10.38 -10.32 0.94
CA PHE A 170 9.04 -9.76 1.02
C PHE A 170 8.03 -10.56 0.15
N ILE A 171 8.40 -10.86 -1.10
CA ILE A 171 7.54 -11.63 -2.01
C ILE A 171 7.22 -13.02 -1.45
N VAL A 172 8.23 -13.70 -0.87
CA VAL A 172 8.02 -14.99 -0.21
C VAL A 172 7.02 -14.85 0.95
N ALA A 173 7.22 -13.86 1.83
CA ALA A 173 6.32 -13.59 2.95
C ALA A 173 4.89 -13.30 2.50
N ALA A 174 4.74 -12.42 1.49
CA ALA A 174 3.44 -12.04 0.95
C ALA A 174 2.73 -13.21 0.23
N THR A 175 3.48 -14.08 -0.45
CA THR A 175 2.94 -15.31 -1.06
C THR A 175 2.40 -16.27 0.00
N MET A 176 3.15 -16.47 1.08
CA MET A 176 2.71 -17.31 2.21
C MET A 176 1.43 -16.76 2.85
N GLY A 177 1.39 -15.44 3.11
CA GLY A 177 0.20 -14.75 3.65
C GLY A 177 -0.99 -14.82 2.69
N GLY A 178 -0.78 -14.51 1.41
CA GLY A 178 -1.84 -14.54 0.38
C GLY A 178 -2.47 -15.92 0.21
N LEU A 179 -1.65 -16.96 0.15
CA LEU A 179 -2.15 -18.34 0.10
C LEU A 179 -3.01 -18.68 1.33
N ASN A 180 -2.56 -18.26 2.50
CA ASN A 180 -3.27 -18.50 3.75
C ASN A 180 -4.64 -17.77 3.78
N TYR A 181 -4.68 -16.50 3.36
CA TYR A 181 -5.93 -15.74 3.29
C TYR A 181 -6.91 -16.34 2.30
N VAL A 182 -6.45 -16.69 1.10
CA VAL A 182 -7.29 -17.33 0.08
C VAL A 182 -7.87 -18.65 0.60
N THR A 183 -7.05 -19.51 1.21
CA THR A 183 -7.51 -20.79 1.76
C THR A 183 -8.49 -20.58 2.92
N THR A 184 -8.20 -19.66 3.83
CA THR A 184 -9.09 -19.33 4.96
C THR A 184 -10.46 -18.87 4.45
N VAL A 185 -10.49 -17.95 3.49
CA VAL A 185 -11.74 -17.43 2.92
C VAL A 185 -12.51 -18.52 2.19
N LEU A 186 -11.86 -19.42 1.47
CA LEU A 186 -12.56 -20.45 0.69
C LEU A 186 -13.07 -21.60 1.56
N GLN A 187 -12.34 -21.97 2.63
CA GLN A 187 -12.60 -23.22 3.35
C GLN A 187 -13.14 -23.01 4.78
N LEU A 188 -12.85 -21.91 5.45
CA LEU A 188 -13.12 -21.75 6.87
C LEU A 188 -14.28 -20.79 7.21
N ARG A 189 -15.08 -20.40 6.23
CA ARG A 189 -16.31 -19.61 6.49
C ARG A 189 -17.29 -20.39 7.37
N THR A 190 -17.87 -19.70 8.34
CA THR A 190 -18.92 -20.29 9.19
C THR A 190 -20.09 -20.81 8.37
N LYS A 191 -20.82 -21.81 8.90
CA LYS A 191 -21.98 -22.42 8.22
C LYS A 191 -23.02 -21.35 7.86
N GLY A 192 -23.49 -21.36 6.62
CA GLY A 192 -24.46 -20.40 6.08
C GLY A 192 -23.86 -19.12 5.49
N MET A 193 -22.55 -18.86 5.68
CA MET A 193 -21.87 -17.75 5.02
C MET A 193 -21.41 -18.16 3.62
N THR A 194 -22.23 -17.91 2.62
CA THR A 194 -21.82 -18.02 1.20
C THR A 194 -20.90 -16.87 0.83
N LEU A 195 -20.18 -16.98 -0.30
CA LEU A 195 -19.33 -15.90 -0.80
C LEU A 195 -20.08 -14.56 -0.88
N MET A 196 -21.32 -14.56 -1.38
CA MET A 196 -22.15 -13.35 -1.53
C MET A 196 -22.80 -12.87 -0.20
N ARG A 197 -22.36 -13.41 0.94
CA ARG A 197 -22.72 -12.93 2.29
C ARG A 197 -21.51 -12.44 3.08
N MET A 198 -20.29 -12.52 2.48
CA MET A 198 -19.09 -12.05 3.15
C MET A 198 -19.07 -10.52 3.25
N PRO A 199 -18.50 -9.95 4.33
CA PRO A 199 -18.23 -8.52 4.42
C PRO A 199 -17.33 -8.01 3.28
N LEU A 200 -17.53 -6.76 2.84
CA LEU A 200 -16.75 -6.18 1.74
C LEU A 200 -15.27 -5.98 2.10
N ALA A 201 -14.95 -5.81 3.38
CA ALA A 201 -13.56 -5.81 3.84
C ALA A 201 -12.87 -7.14 3.52
N VAL A 202 -13.54 -8.26 3.78
CA VAL A 202 -13.02 -9.60 3.42
C VAL A 202 -12.90 -9.75 1.90
N TRP A 203 -13.88 -9.30 1.13
CA TRP A 203 -13.80 -9.32 -0.34
C TRP A 203 -12.61 -8.52 -0.88
N GLY A 204 -12.37 -7.31 -0.37
CA GLY A 204 -11.24 -6.48 -0.78
C GLY A 204 -9.90 -7.17 -0.55
N ILE A 205 -9.71 -7.74 0.65
CA ILE A 205 -8.48 -8.44 1.02
C ILE A 205 -8.34 -9.76 0.23
N PHE A 206 -9.42 -10.51 0.07
CA PHE A 206 -9.43 -11.77 -0.67
C PHE A 206 -9.03 -11.57 -2.14
N VAL A 207 -9.67 -10.63 -2.83
CA VAL A 207 -9.37 -10.34 -4.23
C VAL A 207 -7.93 -9.82 -4.38
N ALA A 208 -7.48 -8.93 -3.50
CA ALA A 208 -6.09 -8.44 -3.49
C ALA A 208 -5.08 -9.58 -3.25
N SER A 209 -5.41 -10.55 -2.39
CA SER A 209 -4.56 -11.72 -2.15
C SER A 209 -4.44 -12.61 -3.39
N VAL A 210 -5.53 -12.83 -4.11
CA VAL A 210 -5.49 -13.56 -5.40
C VAL A 210 -4.64 -12.80 -6.42
N MET A 211 -4.78 -11.48 -6.50
CA MET A 211 -3.95 -10.66 -7.39
C MET A 211 -2.47 -10.74 -7.03
N ALA A 212 -2.13 -10.70 -5.73
CA ALA A 212 -0.76 -10.81 -5.27
C ALA A 212 -0.11 -12.14 -5.68
N LEU A 213 -0.84 -13.25 -5.53
CA LEU A 213 -0.36 -14.59 -5.95
C LEU A 213 -0.08 -14.67 -7.46
N LEU A 214 -0.75 -13.85 -8.28
CA LEU A 214 -0.55 -13.81 -9.73
C LEU A 214 0.53 -12.81 -10.16
N ALA A 215 0.65 -11.67 -9.47
CA ALA A 215 1.52 -10.57 -9.85
C ALA A 215 2.96 -10.72 -9.28
N PHE A 216 3.09 -11.14 -8.03
CA PHE A 216 4.40 -11.23 -7.36
C PHE A 216 5.40 -12.19 -8.02
N PRO A 217 5.01 -13.33 -8.62
CA PRO A 217 5.95 -14.16 -9.35
C PRO A 217 6.70 -13.43 -10.47
N ALA A 218 6.06 -12.49 -11.18
CA ALA A 218 6.73 -11.72 -12.22
C ALA A 218 7.84 -10.81 -11.64
N LEU A 219 7.57 -10.13 -10.52
CA LEU A 219 8.58 -9.35 -9.82
C LEU A 219 9.69 -10.24 -9.25
N PHE A 220 9.34 -11.41 -8.69
CA PHE A 220 10.32 -12.35 -8.14
C PHE A 220 11.32 -12.78 -9.22
N VAL A 221 10.82 -13.23 -10.38
CA VAL A 221 11.66 -13.64 -11.52
C VAL A 221 12.52 -12.46 -12.00
N GLY A 222 11.93 -11.27 -12.15
CA GLY A 222 12.67 -10.06 -12.51
C GLY A 222 13.79 -9.74 -11.54
N CYS A 223 13.53 -9.79 -10.23
CA CYS A 223 14.57 -9.54 -9.21
C CYS A 223 15.69 -10.59 -9.25
N VAL A 224 15.36 -11.87 -9.46
CA VAL A 224 16.38 -12.93 -9.63
C VAL A 224 17.22 -12.68 -10.87
N MET A 225 16.60 -12.39 -12.02
CA MET A 225 17.33 -12.09 -13.26
C MET A 225 18.23 -10.86 -13.11
N MET A 226 17.77 -9.80 -12.41
CA MET A 226 18.60 -8.62 -12.14
C MET A 226 19.77 -8.94 -11.19
N LEU A 227 19.54 -9.80 -10.21
CA LEU A 227 20.61 -10.26 -9.32
C LEU A 227 21.69 -11.04 -10.11
N LEU A 228 21.29 -11.88 -11.06
CA LEU A 228 22.21 -12.60 -11.96
C LEU A 228 22.97 -11.64 -12.88
N ASP A 229 22.31 -10.66 -13.48
CA ASP A 229 22.97 -9.62 -14.30
C ASP A 229 24.06 -8.88 -13.50
N ARG A 230 23.81 -8.62 -12.22
CA ARG A 230 24.76 -7.92 -11.36
C ARG A 230 25.91 -8.80 -10.84
N THR A 231 25.64 -10.07 -10.51
CA THR A 231 26.60 -10.92 -9.82
C THR A 231 27.36 -11.86 -10.77
N LEU A 232 26.69 -12.34 -11.82
CA LEU A 232 27.24 -13.30 -12.78
C LEU A 232 27.43 -12.67 -14.17
N HIS A 233 27.15 -11.39 -14.34
CA HIS A 233 27.25 -10.65 -15.61
C HIS A 233 26.47 -11.30 -16.76
N THR A 234 25.31 -11.89 -16.44
CA THR A 234 24.32 -12.26 -17.44
C THR A 234 23.79 -10.99 -18.14
N SER A 235 23.07 -11.13 -19.24
CA SER A 235 22.60 -9.98 -20.02
C SER A 235 21.09 -10.05 -20.28
N PHE A 236 20.29 -10.28 -19.24
CA PHE A 236 18.83 -10.28 -19.38
C PHE A 236 18.28 -8.88 -19.69
N PHE A 237 18.82 -7.86 -18.98
CA PHE A 237 18.30 -6.49 -19.04
C PHE A 237 19.28 -5.49 -19.64
N MET A 238 20.53 -5.90 -19.85
CA MET A 238 21.59 -5.00 -20.32
C MET A 238 21.93 -5.25 -21.77
N PRO A 239 21.71 -4.25 -22.67
CA PRO A 239 22.28 -4.28 -24.01
C PRO A 239 23.80 -4.06 -23.97
N ALA A 240 24.45 -4.15 -25.13
CA ALA A 240 25.84 -3.74 -25.24
C ALA A 240 25.97 -2.23 -24.88
N VAL A 241 26.79 -1.93 -23.88
CA VAL A 241 26.92 -0.58 -23.31
C VAL A 241 28.41 -0.21 -23.19
N ILE A 242 28.73 1.03 -23.54
CA ILE A 242 30.01 1.67 -23.23
C ILE A 242 29.77 2.66 -22.09
N GLN A 243 30.47 2.49 -20.97
CA GLN A 243 30.41 3.40 -19.83
C GLN A 243 31.81 3.92 -19.50
N PHE A 244 31.97 5.24 -19.41
CA PHE A 244 33.27 5.89 -19.18
C PHE A 244 34.36 5.44 -20.13
N GLY A 245 34.02 5.22 -21.43
CA GLY A 245 34.94 4.77 -22.47
C GLY A 245 35.30 3.29 -22.45
N GLN A 246 34.73 2.51 -21.52
CA GLN A 246 34.93 1.06 -21.42
C GLN A 246 33.65 0.29 -21.80
N ARG A 247 33.82 -0.74 -22.66
CA ARG A 247 32.75 -1.68 -22.96
C ARG A 247 32.48 -2.54 -21.71
N LEU A 248 31.22 -2.54 -21.26
CA LEU A 248 30.80 -3.40 -20.16
C LEU A 248 30.60 -4.85 -20.67
N PRO A 249 30.63 -5.85 -19.76
CA PRO A 249 30.55 -7.27 -20.13
C PRO A 249 29.09 -7.73 -20.41
N TYR A 250 28.26 -6.87 -20.98
CA TYR A 250 26.85 -7.17 -21.28
C TYR A 250 26.61 -7.18 -22.78
N GLU A 251 25.77 -8.10 -23.23
CA GLU A 251 25.42 -8.23 -24.65
C GLU A 251 23.99 -8.78 -24.82
N GLY A 252 23.19 -8.11 -25.63
CA GLY A 252 21.92 -8.65 -26.14
C GLY A 252 20.68 -8.56 -25.25
N GLY A 253 20.79 -8.00 -24.04
CA GLY A 253 19.65 -7.79 -23.14
C GLY A 253 18.82 -6.56 -23.47
N SER A 254 17.67 -6.42 -22.80
CA SER A 254 16.76 -5.28 -22.99
C SER A 254 16.22 -4.71 -21.68
N PRO A 255 16.41 -3.41 -21.41
CA PRO A 255 15.76 -2.73 -20.29
C PRO A 255 14.24 -2.80 -20.34
N LEU A 256 13.64 -2.89 -21.53
CA LEU A 256 12.18 -3.03 -21.69
C LEU A 256 11.65 -4.32 -21.08
N LEU A 257 12.44 -5.41 -21.11
CA LEU A 257 12.03 -6.67 -20.46
C LEU A 257 11.82 -6.47 -18.97
N TRP A 258 12.75 -5.73 -18.29
CA TRP A 258 12.55 -5.38 -16.90
C TRP A 258 11.29 -4.54 -16.69
N GLN A 259 11.07 -3.52 -17.52
CA GLN A 259 9.89 -2.66 -17.40
C GLN A 259 8.59 -3.45 -17.52
N HIS A 260 8.49 -4.41 -18.44
CA HIS A 260 7.32 -5.28 -18.57
C HIS A 260 7.13 -6.17 -17.34
N LEU A 261 8.17 -6.86 -16.86
CA LEU A 261 8.10 -7.69 -15.66
C LEU A 261 7.74 -6.87 -14.42
N PHE A 262 8.37 -5.69 -14.27
CA PHE A 262 8.10 -4.80 -13.14
C PHE A 262 6.66 -4.28 -13.17
N TRP A 263 6.18 -3.78 -14.31
CA TRP A 263 4.85 -3.17 -14.39
C TRP A 263 3.71 -4.20 -14.47
N TYR A 264 3.97 -5.40 -14.96
CA TYR A 264 3.02 -6.51 -14.81
C TYR A 264 2.73 -6.83 -13.34
N PHE A 265 3.69 -6.58 -12.46
CA PHE A 265 3.48 -6.54 -11.02
C PHE A 265 2.98 -5.15 -10.56
N GLY A 266 3.65 -4.07 -10.96
CA GLY A 266 3.52 -2.74 -10.35
C GLY A 266 2.16 -2.09 -10.52
N HIS A 267 1.45 -2.34 -11.63
CA HIS A 267 0.08 -1.85 -11.76
C HIS A 267 -0.92 -2.70 -10.95
N PRO A 268 -0.93 -4.04 -10.99
CA PRO A 268 -1.70 -4.82 -10.02
C PRO A 268 -1.38 -4.48 -8.57
N GLU A 269 -0.14 -4.11 -8.22
CA GLU A 269 0.24 -3.72 -6.86
C GLU A 269 -0.56 -2.52 -6.35
N VAL A 270 -0.79 -1.49 -7.17
CA VAL A 270 -1.59 -0.34 -6.73
C VAL A 270 -3.04 -0.76 -6.42
N TYR A 271 -3.56 -1.78 -7.09
CA TYR A 271 -4.86 -2.35 -6.77
C TYR A 271 -4.82 -3.33 -5.61
N ILE A 272 -3.73 -4.07 -5.41
CA ILE A 272 -3.50 -4.89 -4.20
C ILE A 272 -3.56 -4.01 -2.94
N VAL A 273 -3.10 -2.77 -3.03
CA VAL A 273 -3.21 -1.77 -1.95
C VAL A 273 -4.63 -1.20 -1.85
N ILE A 274 -5.22 -0.72 -2.96
CA ILE A 274 -6.45 0.07 -2.85
C ILE A 274 -7.72 -0.78 -2.67
N LEU A 275 -7.77 -2.02 -3.15
CA LEU A 275 -8.97 -2.86 -3.01
C LEU A 275 -9.28 -3.25 -1.57
N PRO A 276 -8.31 -3.64 -0.70
CA PRO A 276 -8.55 -3.79 0.72
C PRO A 276 -9.05 -2.49 1.36
N ALA A 277 -8.43 -1.35 1.04
CA ALA A 277 -8.87 -0.04 1.53
C ALA A 277 -10.34 0.24 1.14
N MET A 278 -10.74 -0.03 -0.11
CA MET A 278 -12.13 0.07 -0.57
C MET A 278 -13.07 -0.86 0.20
N GLY A 279 -12.59 -2.04 0.58
CA GLY A 279 -13.31 -2.97 1.44
C GLY A 279 -13.56 -2.39 2.82
N LEU A 280 -12.50 -1.92 3.50
CA LEU A 280 -12.60 -1.27 4.82
C LEU A 280 -13.58 -0.10 4.80
N ILE A 281 -13.45 0.81 3.81
CA ILE A 281 -14.31 1.97 3.65
C ILE A 281 -15.78 1.58 3.48
N SER A 282 -16.06 0.49 2.77
CA SER A 282 -17.43 0.01 2.61
C SER A 282 -18.09 -0.38 3.93
N GLU A 283 -17.34 -1.00 4.84
CA GLU A 283 -17.81 -1.31 6.20
C GLU A 283 -18.03 -0.03 7.01
N LEU A 284 -17.05 0.89 6.99
CA LEU A 284 -17.15 2.15 7.73
C LEU A 284 -18.36 2.97 7.29
N VAL A 285 -18.56 3.13 5.99
CA VAL A 285 -19.69 3.88 5.42
C VAL A 285 -21.02 3.24 5.83
N SER A 286 -21.14 1.91 5.72
CA SER A 286 -22.38 1.19 6.09
C SER A 286 -22.69 1.33 7.58
N VAL A 287 -21.71 1.08 8.44
CA VAL A 287 -21.89 1.11 9.90
C VAL A 287 -22.24 2.50 10.39
N HIS A 288 -21.50 3.52 9.96
CA HIS A 288 -21.67 4.89 10.46
C HIS A 288 -22.78 5.69 9.75
N ALA A 289 -23.23 5.25 8.56
CA ALA A 289 -24.46 5.74 7.95
C ALA A 289 -25.72 5.04 8.50
N ARG A 290 -25.57 3.99 9.35
CA ARG A 290 -26.67 3.19 9.86
C ARG A 290 -27.55 2.62 8.75
N LYS A 291 -26.95 2.21 7.64
CA LYS A 291 -27.65 1.76 6.44
C LYS A 291 -26.86 0.65 5.76
N PRO A 292 -27.49 -0.43 5.32
CA PRO A 292 -26.80 -1.45 4.53
C PRO A 292 -26.16 -0.82 3.29
N ILE A 293 -25.00 -1.37 2.91
CA ILE A 293 -24.30 -0.88 1.70
C ILE A 293 -25.22 -0.99 0.47
N PHE A 294 -25.37 0.10 -0.24
CA PHE A 294 -26.17 0.12 -1.46
C PHE A 294 -25.48 -0.69 -2.56
N GLY A 295 -26.25 -1.56 -3.24
CA GLY A 295 -25.75 -2.31 -4.39
C GLY A 295 -24.64 -3.31 -4.04
N TYR A 296 -24.73 -4.07 -2.95
CA TYR A 296 -23.70 -5.00 -2.48
C TYR A 296 -23.13 -5.89 -3.61
N ARG A 297 -23.99 -6.47 -4.47
CA ARG A 297 -23.53 -7.31 -5.59
C ARG A 297 -22.69 -6.51 -6.59
N ALA A 298 -23.11 -5.28 -6.90
CA ALA A 298 -22.37 -4.39 -7.79
C ALA A 298 -21.01 -3.99 -7.18
N MET A 299 -20.96 -3.80 -5.85
CA MET A 299 -19.70 -3.55 -5.13
C MET A 299 -18.72 -4.73 -5.24
N VAL A 300 -19.21 -5.96 -5.05
CA VAL A 300 -18.39 -7.18 -5.21
C VAL A 300 -17.91 -7.33 -6.66
N LEU A 301 -18.82 -7.24 -7.62
CA LEU A 301 -18.47 -7.38 -9.04
C LEU A 301 -17.48 -6.29 -9.50
N SER A 302 -17.60 -5.07 -8.97
CA SER A 302 -16.64 -4.00 -9.24
C SER A 302 -15.25 -4.30 -8.70
N LEU A 303 -15.12 -4.89 -7.49
CA LEU A 303 -13.82 -5.33 -6.96
C LEU A 303 -13.18 -6.38 -7.89
N VAL A 304 -13.94 -7.38 -8.30
CA VAL A 304 -13.46 -8.44 -9.20
C VAL A 304 -13.12 -7.89 -10.59
N ALA A 305 -13.94 -6.98 -11.12
CA ALA A 305 -13.70 -6.36 -12.42
C ALA A 305 -12.41 -5.52 -12.42
N ILE A 306 -12.20 -4.67 -11.40
CA ILE A 306 -10.96 -3.90 -11.25
C ILE A 306 -9.76 -4.85 -11.22
N ALA A 307 -9.82 -5.92 -10.43
CA ALA A 307 -8.76 -6.90 -10.31
C ALA A 307 -8.43 -7.58 -11.66
N ALA A 308 -9.44 -8.02 -12.38
CA ALA A 308 -9.26 -8.67 -13.68
C ALA A 308 -8.66 -7.72 -14.73
N ILE A 309 -9.20 -6.49 -14.82
CA ILE A 309 -8.72 -5.47 -15.78
C ILE A 309 -7.28 -5.05 -15.46
N SER A 310 -6.87 -5.04 -14.18
CA SER A 310 -5.54 -4.60 -13.76
C SER A 310 -4.40 -5.36 -14.44
N PHE A 311 -4.63 -6.60 -14.87
CA PHE A 311 -3.64 -7.43 -15.56
C PHE A 311 -3.52 -7.18 -17.08
N VAL A 312 -4.29 -6.24 -17.63
CA VAL A 312 -4.25 -5.89 -19.07
C VAL A 312 -4.06 -4.40 -19.31
N VAL A 313 -3.55 -3.67 -18.30
CA VAL A 313 -3.35 -2.20 -18.37
C VAL A 313 -1.94 -1.74 -18.05
N TRP A 314 -1.03 -2.62 -17.60
CA TRP A 314 0.25 -2.26 -16.99
C TRP A 314 1.13 -1.34 -17.84
N ALA A 315 1.06 -1.44 -19.17
CA ALA A 315 1.99 -0.72 -20.01
C ALA A 315 1.61 0.75 -20.26
N HIS A 316 0.53 1.26 -19.62
CA HIS A 316 0.33 2.72 -19.56
C HIS A 316 1.44 3.43 -18.76
N HIS A 317 2.19 2.72 -17.92
CA HIS A 317 3.41 3.24 -17.29
C HIS A 317 4.60 3.34 -18.25
N MET A 318 4.45 2.93 -19.51
CA MET A 318 5.52 2.75 -20.48
C MET A 318 5.26 3.50 -21.80
N TYR A 319 4.33 4.44 -21.85
CA TYR A 319 3.98 5.13 -23.11
C TYR A 319 5.16 5.86 -23.76
N THR A 320 6.10 6.37 -22.96
CA THR A 320 7.31 7.06 -23.45
C THR A 320 8.54 6.13 -23.61
N SER A 321 8.38 4.81 -23.47
CA SER A 321 9.49 3.85 -23.58
C SER A 321 9.83 3.40 -25.01
N GLY A 322 9.25 4.04 -26.04
CA GLY A 322 9.41 3.63 -27.43
C GLY A 322 8.42 2.53 -27.86
N MET A 323 7.29 2.42 -27.18
CA MET A 323 6.22 1.48 -27.48
C MET A 323 5.62 1.71 -28.87
N ASN A 324 5.27 0.61 -29.55
CA ASN A 324 4.49 0.68 -30.78
C ASN A 324 3.15 1.40 -30.54
N PRO A 325 2.74 2.40 -31.35
CA PRO A 325 1.53 3.18 -31.17
C PRO A 325 0.24 2.35 -31.02
N TYR A 326 0.14 1.21 -31.70
CA TYR A 326 -1.03 0.30 -31.57
C TYR A 326 -1.14 -0.26 -30.16
N PHE A 327 -0.02 -0.65 -29.53
CA PHE A 327 -0.02 -1.08 -28.13
C PHE A 327 -0.35 0.09 -27.19
N GLY A 328 0.18 1.29 -27.48
CA GLY A 328 -0.21 2.50 -26.74
C GLY A 328 -1.72 2.73 -26.75
N PHE A 329 -2.36 2.63 -27.90
CA PHE A 329 -3.81 2.73 -28.02
C PHE A 329 -4.57 1.61 -27.28
N PHE A 330 -4.10 0.37 -27.41
CA PHE A 330 -4.68 -0.77 -26.68
C PHE A 330 -4.65 -0.54 -25.17
N PHE A 331 -3.47 -0.22 -24.62
CA PHE A 331 -3.33 0.01 -23.19
C PHE A 331 -4.08 1.25 -22.70
N ALA A 332 -4.21 2.31 -23.52
CA ALA A 332 -5.04 3.45 -23.18
C ALA A 332 -6.53 3.06 -23.07
N THR A 333 -7.02 2.29 -24.04
CA THR A 333 -8.42 1.83 -24.06
C THR A 333 -8.72 0.95 -22.82
N THR A 334 -7.91 -0.06 -22.55
CA THR A 334 -8.10 -0.94 -21.39
C THR A 334 -7.99 -0.19 -20.08
N THR A 335 -7.08 0.78 -19.98
CA THR A 335 -6.90 1.62 -18.78
C THR A 335 -8.14 2.45 -18.47
N LEU A 336 -8.73 3.09 -19.49
CA LEU A 336 -9.91 3.92 -19.30
C LEU A 336 -11.15 3.12 -18.85
N ILE A 337 -11.22 1.82 -19.19
CA ILE A 337 -12.32 0.94 -18.75
C ILE A 337 -12.35 0.78 -17.23
N VAL A 338 -11.22 0.90 -16.53
CA VAL A 338 -11.16 0.82 -15.05
C VAL A 338 -12.01 1.91 -14.38
N ALA A 339 -12.24 3.04 -15.06
CA ALA A 339 -13.09 4.09 -14.53
C ALA A 339 -14.54 3.64 -14.29
N ILE A 340 -15.06 2.69 -15.08
CA ILE A 340 -16.44 2.21 -14.98
C ILE A 340 -16.71 1.52 -13.63
N PRO A 341 -16.01 0.43 -13.24
CA PRO A 341 -16.24 -0.20 -11.94
C PRO A 341 -15.86 0.72 -10.77
N SER A 342 -14.90 1.63 -10.95
CA SER A 342 -14.53 2.63 -9.93
C SER A 342 -15.66 3.63 -9.69
N ALA A 343 -16.30 4.12 -10.74
CA ALA A 343 -17.47 5.00 -10.65
C ALA A 343 -18.65 4.29 -9.97
N ILE A 344 -18.95 3.03 -10.33
CA ILE A 344 -20.02 2.24 -9.69
C ILE A 344 -19.79 2.17 -8.17
N LYS A 345 -18.57 1.92 -7.71
CA LYS A 345 -18.26 1.90 -6.28
C LYS A 345 -18.50 3.26 -5.63
N THR A 346 -18.02 4.32 -6.26
CA THR A 346 -18.18 5.69 -5.75
C THR A 346 -19.66 6.05 -5.61
N TYR A 347 -20.48 5.82 -6.63
CA TYR A 347 -21.92 6.05 -6.56
C TYR A 347 -22.60 5.23 -5.46
N ASN A 348 -22.21 3.96 -5.29
CA ASN A 348 -22.79 3.10 -4.27
C ASN A 348 -22.44 3.56 -2.84
N TRP A 349 -21.24 4.09 -2.60
CA TRP A 349 -20.90 4.71 -1.31
C TRP A 349 -21.72 5.98 -1.08
N LEU A 350 -21.84 6.86 -2.07
CA LEU A 350 -22.66 8.08 -1.97
C LEU A 350 -24.13 7.73 -1.73
N LEU A 351 -24.68 6.74 -2.45
CA LEU A 351 -26.04 6.27 -2.25
C LEU A 351 -26.26 5.57 -0.91
N THR A 352 -25.21 5.02 -0.32
CA THR A 352 -25.27 4.48 1.06
C THR A 352 -25.36 5.62 2.08
N LEU A 353 -24.60 6.69 1.89
CA LEU A 353 -24.69 7.90 2.74
C LEU A 353 -26.03 8.63 2.54
N TRP A 354 -26.53 8.67 1.32
CA TRP A 354 -27.80 9.33 0.98
C TRP A 354 -28.97 8.74 1.76
N ARG A 355 -29.70 9.59 2.49
CA ARG A 355 -30.81 9.19 3.38
C ARG A 355 -30.41 8.21 4.47
N GLY A 356 -29.13 8.08 4.82
CA GLY A 356 -28.65 7.36 5.99
C GLY A 356 -28.78 8.22 7.26
N LYS A 357 -28.78 7.56 8.43
CA LYS A 357 -28.64 8.24 9.73
C LYS A 357 -27.16 8.46 10.04
N VAL A 358 -26.55 9.35 9.24
CA VAL A 358 -25.10 9.60 9.21
C VAL A 358 -24.61 10.09 10.59
N GLN A 359 -23.62 9.42 11.14
CA GLN A 359 -22.94 9.79 12.39
C GLN A 359 -21.51 10.18 12.04
N LEU A 360 -21.18 11.48 12.13
CA LEU A 360 -19.87 12.03 11.81
C LEU A 360 -18.83 11.70 12.90
N THR A 361 -18.57 10.41 13.08
CA THR A 361 -17.49 9.87 13.90
C THR A 361 -16.15 9.99 13.17
N VAL A 362 -15.05 9.91 13.90
CA VAL A 362 -13.71 9.97 13.27
C VAL A 362 -13.53 8.89 12.19
N PRO A 363 -13.94 7.61 12.36
CA PRO A 363 -13.88 6.63 11.28
C PRO A 363 -14.63 7.06 10.01
N LEU A 364 -15.82 7.64 10.15
CA LEU A 364 -16.58 8.09 8.97
C LEU A 364 -15.96 9.33 8.32
N LEU A 365 -15.40 10.24 9.09
CA LEU A 365 -14.69 11.39 8.53
C LEU A 365 -13.54 10.92 7.62
N PHE A 366 -12.74 9.94 8.05
CA PHE A 366 -11.70 9.33 7.24
C PHE A 366 -12.26 8.56 6.03
N ALA A 367 -13.42 7.91 6.16
CA ALA A 367 -14.08 7.28 5.02
C ALA A 367 -14.55 8.33 3.97
N ILE A 368 -15.06 9.47 4.39
CA ILE A 368 -15.41 10.59 3.50
C ILE A 368 -14.16 11.18 2.84
N ALA A 369 -13.06 11.31 3.59
CA ALA A 369 -11.77 11.74 3.03
C ALA A 369 -11.30 10.77 1.93
N PHE A 370 -11.42 9.44 2.17
CA PHE A 370 -11.12 8.44 1.15
C PHE A 370 -11.95 8.66 -0.13
N LEU A 371 -13.27 8.80 0.00
CA LEU A 371 -14.14 9.01 -1.16
C LEU A 371 -13.69 10.25 -1.95
N ASN A 372 -13.40 11.31 -1.25
CA ASN A 372 -13.02 12.58 -1.87
C ASN A 372 -11.67 12.49 -2.57
N THR A 373 -10.62 11.99 -1.90
CA THR A 373 -9.28 11.84 -2.49
C THR A 373 -9.25 10.84 -3.63
N PHE A 374 -9.99 9.72 -3.49
CA PHE A 374 -10.10 8.71 -4.54
C PHE A 374 -10.78 9.26 -5.81
N VAL A 375 -11.84 10.07 -5.66
CA VAL A 375 -12.52 10.68 -6.82
C VAL A 375 -11.62 11.71 -7.49
N VAL A 376 -11.03 12.64 -6.73
CA VAL A 376 -10.15 13.69 -7.31
C VAL A 376 -8.93 13.06 -7.99
N GLY A 377 -8.25 12.14 -7.31
CA GLY A 377 -7.12 11.41 -7.89
C GLY A 377 -7.52 10.54 -9.09
N GLY A 378 -8.69 9.88 -9.03
CA GLY A 378 -9.21 9.04 -10.12
C GLY A 378 -9.53 9.84 -11.38
N LEU A 379 -10.09 11.04 -11.24
CA LEU A 379 -10.36 11.95 -12.39
C LEU A 379 -9.06 12.35 -13.09
N THR A 380 -7.98 12.61 -12.35
CA THR A 380 -6.67 12.91 -12.96
C THR A 380 -6.05 11.71 -13.68
N GLY A 381 -6.44 10.49 -13.28
CA GLY A 381 -6.07 9.25 -13.98
C GLY A 381 -6.63 9.14 -15.41
N LEU A 382 -7.74 9.81 -15.72
CA LEU A 382 -8.26 9.84 -17.08
C LEU A 382 -7.32 10.59 -18.04
N PHE A 383 -6.62 11.61 -17.55
CA PHE A 383 -5.58 12.31 -18.32
C PHE A 383 -4.39 11.40 -18.58
N LEU A 384 -3.86 10.76 -17.55
CA LEU A 384 -2.69 9.87 -17.67
C LEU A 384 -3.01 8.54 -18.37
N GLY A 385 -4.26 8.08 -18.34
CA GLY A 385 -4.71 6.90 -19.07
C GLY A 385 -4.83 7.10 -20.59
N ASN A 386 -4.96 8.34 -21.04
CA ASN A 386 -4.99 8.67 -22.45
C ASN A 386 -3.58 8.90 -22.97
N VAL A 387 -3.11 8.06 -23.89
CA VAL A 387 -1.72 8.08 -24.37
C VAL A 387 -1.28 9.44 -24.93
N ILE A 388 -2.17 10.15 -25.66
CA ILE A 388 -1.84 11.44 -26.27
C ILE A 388 -1.67 12.53 -25.19
N VAL A 389 -2.56 12.53 -24.20
CA VAL A 389 -2.53 13.49 -23.09
C VAL A 389 -1.40 13.18 -22.12
N ASP A 390 -1.04 11.90 -21.95
CA ASP A 390 0.03 11.48 -21.06
C ASP A 390 1.41 11.88 -21.55
N PHE A 391 1.67 11.93 -22.87
CA PHE A 391 2.99 12.28 -23.41
C PHE A 391 3.61 13.53 -22.78
N PRO A 392 2.94 14.68 -22.68
CA PRO A 392 3.50 15.85 -22.00
C PRO A 392 3.45 15.77 -20.46
N LEU A 393 2.67 14.87 -19.88
CA LEU A 393 2.50 14.73 -18.42
C LEU A 393 3.36 13.61 -17.82
N GLN A 394 3.76 12.64 -18.66
CA GLN A 394 4.61 11.52 -18.24
C GLN A 394 5.90 12.02 -17.60
N ASP A 395 6.27 11.40 -16.48
CA ASP A 395 7.46 11.76 -15.68
C ASP A 395 7.50 13.22 -15.17
N THR A 396 6.35 13.90 -15.09
CA THR A 396 6.19 15.18 -14.39
C THR A 396 5.59 15.00 -12.99
N TYR A 397 5.53 16.10 -12.24
CA TYR A 397 4.83 16.15 -10.94
C TYR A 397 3.32 15.93 -11.01
N PHE A 398 2.71 16.00 -12.21
CA PHE A 398 1.31 15.61 -12.40
C PHE A 398 1.09 14.13 -12.06
N VAL A 399 2.00 13.25 -12.47
CA VAL A 399 1.97 11.83 -12.14
C VAL A 399 2.12 11.62 -10.63
N VAL A 400 3.01 12.38 -9.97
CA VAL A 400 3.22 12.33 -8.52
C VAL A 400 1.95 12.71 -7.77
N ALA A 401 1.31 13.81 -8.19
CA ALA A 401 0.05 14.26 -7.62
C ALA A 401 -1.06 13.21 -7.75
N HIS A 402 -1.21 12.66 -8.96
CA HIS A 402 -2.21 11.64 -9.27
C HIS A 402 -2.10 10.44 -8.35
N PHE A 403 -0.96 9.73 -8.35
CA PHE A 403 -0.89 8.49 -7.59
C PHE A 403 -0.90 8.71 -6.07
N HIS A 404 -0.43 9.85 -5.59
CA HIS A 404 -0.58 10.17 -4.17
C HIS A 404 -2.04 10.38 -3.79
N MET A 405 -2.84 11.07 -4.60
CA MET A 405 -4.25 11.28 -4.31
C MET A 405 -5.05 9.97 -4.39
N VAL A 406 -4.91 9.21 -5.50
CA VAL A 406 -5.77 8.04 -5.77
C VAL A 406 -5.38 6.81 -4.96
N MET A 407 -4.11 6.65 -4.60
CA MET A 407 -3.61 5.45 -3.93
C MET A 407 -2.91 5.78 -2.60
N GLY A 408 -1.86 6.59 -2.61
CA GLY A 408 -1.06 6.85 -1.42
C GLY A 408 -1.89 7.43 -0.27
N VAL A 409 -2.50 8.60 -0.47
CA VAL A 409 -3.35 9.25 0.55
C VAL A 409 -4.64 8.49 0.78
N ALA A 410 -5.31 8.04 -0.30
CA ALA A 410 -6.56 7.29 -0.15
C ALA A 410 -6.36 6.03 0.71
N ALA A 411 -5.30 5.25 0.47
CA ALA A 411 -5.01 4.08 1.30
C ALA A 411 -4.68 4.46 2.76
N ILE A 412 -3.89 5.51 2.98
CA ILE A 412 -3.53 5.97 4.34
C ILE A 412 -4.76 6.45 5.12
N VAL A 413 -5.65 7.24 4.53
CA VAL A 413 -6.87 7.68 5.23
C VAL A 413 -7.83 6.51 5.48
N ALA A 414 -7.86 5.49 4.59
CA ALA A 414 -8.61 4.26 4.85
C ALA A 414 -8.02 3.47 6.02
N ILE A 415 -6.70 3.37 6.11
CA ILE A 415 -5.98 2.75 7.23
C ILE A 415 -6.31 3.48 8.54
N PHE A 416 -6.23 4.81 8.57
CA PHE A 416 -6.61 5.58 9.76
C PHE A 416 -8.07 5.33 10.14
N GLY A 417 -9.00 5.43 9.19
CA GLY A 417 -10.40 5.13 9.44
C GLY A 417 -10.61 3.73 10.01
N GLY A 418 -9.93 2.73 9.45
CA GLY A 418 -9.93 1.35 9.94
C GLY A 418 -9.35 1.23 11.35
N ILE A 419 -8.20 1.83 11.63
CA ILE A 419 -7.62 1.79 12.98
C ILE A 419 -8.58 2.45 13.98
N TYR A 420 -9.10 3.65 13.73
CA TYR A 420 -10.08 4.30 14.61
C TYR A 420 -11.33 3.43 14.83
N HIS A 421 -11.75 2.66 13.82
CA HIS A 421 -12.94 1.81 13.92
C HIS A 421 -12.68 0.54 14.71
N TRP A 422 -11.59 -0.20 14.44
CA TRP A 422 -11.31 -1.49 15.07
C TRP A 422 -10.38 -1.43 16.28
N TYR A 423 -9.79 -0.26 16.60
CA TYR A 423 -8.98 -0.10 17.81
C TYR A 423 -9.72 -0.52 19.09
N PRO A 424 -11.02 -0.16 19.29
CA PRO A 424 -11.77 -0.65 20.44
C PRO A 424 -11.80 -2.17 20.51
N LYS A 425 -12.01 -2.85 19.38
CA LYS A 425 -12.02 -4.32 19.32
C LYS A 425 -10.65 -4.91 19.65
N ALA A 426 -9.58 -4.33 19.16
CA ALA A 426 -8.24 -4.84 19.36
C ALA A 426 -7.70 -4.63 20.79
N THR A 427 -8.08 -3.52 21.44
CA THR A 427 -7.46 -3.09 22.71
C THR A 427 -8.41 -3.06 23.92
N GLY A 428 -9.71 -3.12 23.70
CA GLY A 428 -10.72 -2.90 24.74
C GLY A 428 -10.84 -1.44 25.21
N ARG A 429 -10.27 -0.47 24.46
CA ARG A 429 -10.26 0.96 24.80
C ARG A 429 -10.75 1.81 23.63
N MET A 430 -11.48 2.88 23.92
CA MET A 430 -11.88 3.87 22.94
C MET A 430 -10.74 4.87 22.70
N LEU A 431 -10.50 5.24 21.44
CA LEU A 431 -9.62 6.37 21.10
C LEU A 431 -10.27 7.69 21.47
N ASN A 432 -9.45 8.69 21.82
CA ASN A 432 -9.93 10.04 22.13
C ASN A 432 -10.46 10.71 20.86
N GLU A 433 -11.74 11.05 20.85
CA GLU A 433 -12.45 11.61 19.70
C GLU A 433 -11.94 13.02 19.32
N THR A 434 -11.60 13.87 20.30
CA THR A 434 -11.10 15.23 20.04
C THR A 434 -9.73 15.17 19.34
N LEU A 435 -8.80 14.35 19.87
CA LEU A 435 -7.50 14.15 19.21
C LEU A 435 -7.68 13.54 17.82
N GLY A 436 -8.65 12.62 17.67
CA GLY A 436 -8.98 12.03 16.38
C GLY A 436 -9.49 13.04 15.36
N ARG A 437 -10.33 13.97 15.75
CA ARG A 437 -10.84 15.05 14.88
C ARG A 437 -9.74 16.04 14.49
N LEU A 438 -8.87 16.40 15.44
CA LEU A 438 -7.71 17.26 15.14
C LEU A 438 -6.77 16.58 14.13
N HIS A 439 -6.44 15.31 14.35
CA HIS A 439 -5.65 14.52 13.42
C HIS A 439 -6.32 14.43 12.04
N PHE A 440 -7.63 14.18 11.99
CA PHE A 440 -8.37 14.13 10.73
C PHE A 440 -8.25 15.44 9.94
N TRP A 441 -8.58 16.59 10.55
CA TRP A 441 -8.57 17.85 9.84
C TRP A 441 -7.18 18.26 9.37
N ALA A 442 -6.16 18.07 10.22
CA ALA A 442 -4.78 18.35 9.85
C ALA A 442 -4.34 17.47 8.66
N THR A 443 -4.68 16.18 8.69
CA THR A 443 -4.35 15.25 7.61
C THR A 443 -5.13 15.56 6.33
N PHE A 444 -6.46 15.71 6.39
CA PHE A 444 -7.30 15.88 5.21
C PHE A 444 -7.01 17.20 4.48
N VAL A 445 -7.04 18.31 5.20
CA VAL A 445 -6.74 19.63 4.61
C VAL A 445 -5.30 19.69 4.11
N GLY A 446 -4.36 19.22 4.94
CA GLY A 446 -2.95 19.27 4.60
C GLY A 446 -2.58 18.42 3.38
N THR A 447 -3.16 17.24 3.23
CA THR A 447 -2.90 16.41 2.03
C THR A 447 -3.39 17.08 0.75
N TYR A 448 -4.51 17.79 0.78
CA TYR A 448 -4.96 18.61 -0.35
C TYR A 448 -4.01 19.77 -0.66
N LEU A 449 -3.52 20.46 0.37
CA LEU A 449 -2.56 21.55 0.19
C LEU A 449 -1.17 21.07 -0.28
N ILE A 450 -0.85 19.79 -0.13
CA ILE A 450 0.39 19.19 -0.65
C ILE A 450 0.18 18.69 -2.08
N PHE A 451 -0.76 17.75 -2.28
CA PHE A 451 -0.80 16.95 -3.51
C PHE A 451 -1.64 17.59 -4.62
N PHE A 452 -2.65 18.39 -4.30
CA PHE A 452 -3.42 19.08 -5.33
C PHE A 452 -2.58 20.12 -6.09
N PRO A 453 -1.77 20.99 -5.42
CA PRO A 453 -0.86 21.89 -6.12
C PRO A 453 0.23 21.21 -6.95
N MET A 454 0.61 19.97 -6.62
CA MET A 454 1.58 19.22 -7.43
C MET A 454 1.09 18.95 -8.85
N HIS A 455 -0.22 18.91 -9.12
CA HIS A 455 -0.75 18.86 -10.49
C HIS A 455 -0.32 20.10 -11.30
N PHE A 456 -0.38 21.27 -10.68
CA PHE A 456 0.06 22.50 -11.33
C PHE A 456 1.58 22.53 -11.55
N LEU A 457 2.39 22.01 -10.62
CA LEU A 457 3.83 21.83 -10.88
C LEU A 457 4.07 20.96 -12.11
N GLY A 458 3.31 19.88 -12.30
CA GLY A 458 3.40 19.03 -13.48
C GLY A 458 2.97 19.74 -14.75
N LEU A 459 1.88 20.51 -14.72
CA LEU A 459 1.42 21.32 -15.86
C LEU A 459 2.40 22.44 -16.24
N LEU A 460 3.18 22.93 -15.27
CA LEU A 460 4.29 23.87 -15.50
C LEU A 460 5.55 23.18 -16.04
N GLY A 461 5.51 21.87 -16.30
CA GLY A 461 6.62 21.12 -16.87
C GLY A 461 7.64 20.61 -15.86
N MET A 462 7.42 20.77 -14.54
CA MET A 462 8.38 20.29 -13.54
C MET A 462 8.53 18.77 -13.59
N PRO A 463 9.74 18.23 -13.88
CA PRO A 463 9.98 16.80 -13.94
C PRO A 463 9.99 16.20 -12.53
N ARG A 464 9.52 14.96 -12.41
CA ARG A 464 9.70 14.17 -11.19
C ARG A 464 11.07 13.51 -11.13
N ARG A 465 11.54 13.13 -9.96
CA ARG A 465 12.80 12.40 -9.72
C ARG A 465 14.08 13.24 -9.93
N TYR A 466 13.98 14.55 -10.01
CA TYR A 466 15.13 15.44 -10.07
C TYR A 466 15.35 16.12 -8.72
N PRO A 467 16.60 16.19 -8.22
CA PRO A 467 16.90 16.87 -6.95
C PRO A 467 16.73 18.39 -7.06
N THR A 468 16.96 18.94 -8.24
CA THR A 468 16.76 20.35 -8.56
C THR A 468 16.19 20.52 -9.96
N PHE A 469 15.50 21.61 -10.19
CA PHE A 469 15.03 22.06 -11.51
C PHE A 469 15.62 23.43 -11.87
N GLU A 470 16.61 23.89 -11.11
CA GLU A 470 17.41 25.07 -11.46
C GLU A 470 18.12 24.86 -12.80
N GLY A 471 18.08 25.89 -13.65
CA GLY A 471 18.62 25.81 -15.01
C GLY A 471 17.70 25.18 -16.05
N LEU A 472 16.55 24.63 -15.68
CA LEU A 472 15.52 24.20 -16.61
C LEU A 472 14.70 25.41 -17.05
N THR A 473 15.05 26.02 -18.20
CA THR A 473 14.48 27.29 -18.69
C THR A 473 12.97 27.22 -18.95
N PHE A 474 12.41 26.05 -19.13
CA PHE A 474 10.97 25.82 -19.33
C PHE A 474 10.17 25.73 -18.03
N VAL A 475 10.82 25.61 -16.86
CA VAL A 475 10.14 25.60 -15.55
C VAL A 475 10.14 27.03 -15.00
N PRO A 476 8.96 27.67 -14.80
CA PRO A 476 8.90 29.07 -14.40
C PRO A 476 9.30 29.25 -12.93
N PRO A 477 9.77 30.46 -12.55
CA PRO A 477 10.14 30.77 -11.16
C PRO A 477 9.03 30.55 -10.12
N SER A 478 7.76 30.66 -10.53
CA SER A 478 6.60 30.35 -9.66
C SER A 478 6.59 28.94 -9.11
N ALA A 479 7.26 28.00 -9.79
CA ALA A 479 7.40 26.62 -9.31
C ALA A 479 8.22 26.53 -8.02
N HIS A 480 9.20 27.43 -7.78
CA HIS A 480 9.97 27.50 -6.54
C HIS A 480 9.08 27.87 -5.36
N ALA A 481 8.35 28.98 -5.46
CA ALA A 481 7.44 29.42 -4.41
C ALA A 481 6.39 28.35 -4.06
N LEU A 482 5.88 27.64 -5.10
CA LEU A 482 4.94 26.55 -4.89
C LEU A 482 5.59 25.36 -4.20
N ASN A 483 6.85 25.02 -4.52
CA ASN A 483 7.59 23.97 -3.81
C ASN A 483 7.88 24.32 -2.35
N GLU A 484 8.24 25.56 -2.05
CA GLU A 484 8.42 26.05 -0.67
C GLU A 484 7.12 25.90 0.13
N PHE A 485 6.00 26.37 -0.44
CA PHE A 485 4.67 26.23 0.18
C PHE A 485 4.32 24.76 0.45
N ILE A 486 4.43 23.89 -0.56
CA ILE A 486 4.15 22.45 -0.43
C ILE A 486 5.04 21.83 0.65
N THR A 487 6.30 22.23 0.72
CA THR A 487 7.26 21.70 1.70
C THR A 487 6.88 22.10 3.13
N ALA A 488 6.57 23.37 3.36
CA ALA A 488 6.13 23.85 4.65
C ALA A 488 4.89 23.08 5.15
N VAL A 489 3.89 22.89 4.26
CA VAL A 489 2.69 22.12 4.58
C VAL A 489 3.03 20.65 4.85
N ALA A 490 3.91 20.04 4.05
CA ALA A 490 4.28 18.62 4.22
C ALA A 490 4.97 18.36 5.57
N LEU A 491 5.82 19.28 6.04
CA LEU A 491 6.42 19.21 7.37
C LEU A 491 5.35 19.29 8.48
N LEU A 492 4.41 20.23 8.37
CA LEU A 492 3.32 20.37 9.33
C LEU A 492 2.40 19.16 9.38
N VAL A 493 2.02 18.61 8.20
CA VAL A 493 1.20 17.41 8.12
C VAL A 493 1.92 16.20 8.71
N GLY A 494 3.18 16.03 8.41
CA GLY A 494 3.96 14.94 9.01
C GLY A 494 4.09 15.06 10.52
N LEU A 495 4.33 16.27 11.06
CA LEU A 495 4.32 16.51 12.51
C LEU A 495 2.94 16.23 13.13
N SER A 496 1.85 16.54 12.41
CA SER A 496 0.49 16.25 12.90
C SER A 496 0.22 14.74 13.07
N GLN A 497 0.98 13.86 12.40
CA GLN A 497 0.85 12.41 12.60
C GLN A 497 1.30 11.97 14.00
N LEU A 498 2.09 12.78 14.70
CA LEU A 498 2.40 12.55 16.11
C LEU A 498 1.15 12.60 17.00
N LEU A 499 0.11 13.39 16.61
CA LEU A 499 -1.19 13.36 17.31
C LEU A 499 -1.84 11.98 17.23
N PHE A 500 -1.74 11.30 16.09
CA PHE A 500 -2.24 9.95 15.93
C PHE A 500 -1.46 8.97 16.82
N GLY A 501 -0.13 8.98 16.73
CA GLY A 501 0.72 8.14 17.58
C GLY A 501 0.46 8.38 19.08
N PHE A 502 0.37 9.65 19.47
CA PHE A 502 0.03 10.02 20.85
C PHE A 502 -1.36 9.50 21.25
N ASN A 503 -2.38 9.66 20.39
CA ASN A 503 -3.73 9.18 20.68
C ASN A 503 -3.77 7.65 20.86
N LEU A 504 -3.04 6.88 20.04
CA LEU A 504 -2.95 5.43 20.21
C LEU A 504 -2.39 5.06 21.59
N VAL A 505 -1.25 5.64 21.96
CA VAL A 505 -0.58 5.34 23.25
C VAL A 505 -1.39 5.85 24.43
N TYR A 506 -1.82 7.12 24.41
CA TYR A 506 -2.61 7.73 25.47
C TYR A 506 -3.89 6.94 25.72
N SER A 507 -4.62 6.61 24.67
CA SER A 507 -5.91 5.91 24.81
C SER A 507 -5.75 4.45 25.25
N TYR A 508 -4.64 3.80 24.95
CA TYR A 508 -4.34 2.47 25.47
C TYR A 508 -4.29 2.45 27.01
N PHE A 509 -3.67 3.46 27.61
CA PHE A 509 -3.52 3.55 29.06
C PHE A 509 -4.68 4.30 29.74
N ARG A 510 -5.25 5.34 29.12
CA ARG A 510 -6.18 6.29 29.71
C ARG A 510 -7.54 6.36 29.01
N GLY A 511 -7.72 5.73 27.86
CA GLY A 511 -8.98 5.73 27.12
C GLY A 511 -10.11 5.05 27.92
N ALA A 512 -11.34 5.47 27.67
CA ALA A 512 -12.53 4.84 28.21
C ALA A 512 -12.58 3.34 27.81
N ARG A 513 -13.09 2.47 28.68
CA ARG A 513 -13.32 1.08 28.32
C ARG A 513 -14.32 1.00 27.18
N ALA A 514 -14.00 0.20 26.17
CA ALA A 514 -14.90 -0.02 25.05
C ALA A 514 -15.98 -1.04 25.43
N PRO A 515 -17.25 -0.83 25.08
CA PRO A 515 -18.23 -1.89 25.08
C PRO A 515 -17.92 -2.91 23.96
N ASP A 516 -18.51 -4.10 24.02
CA ASP A 516 -18.26 -5.15 23.02
C ASP A 516 -18.56 -4.70 21.58
N ASN A 517 -19.57 -3.86 21.40
CA ASN A 517 -19.95 -3.32 20.11
C ASN A 517 -20.25 -1.80 20.19
N PRO A 518 -19.23 -0.94 20.22
CA PRO A 518 -19.40 0.52 20.37
C PRO A 518 -20.14 1.15 19.19
N TRP A 519 -20.06 0.52 18.04
CA TRP A 519 -20.64 1.06 16.80
C TRP A 519 -22.03 0.48 16.48
N ARG A 520 -22.53 -0.51 17.27
CA ARG A 520 -23.75 -1.28 16.95
C ARG A 520 -23.72 -1.82 15.52
N ALA A 521 -22.58 -2.36 15.12
CA ALA A 521 -22.38 -2.99 13.82
C ALA A 521 -22.97 -4.40 13.82
N ALA A 522 -23.30 -4.91 12.64
CA ALA A 522 -23.96 -6.20 12.48
C ALA A 522 -23.02 -7.35 12.06
N THR A 523 -21.74 -7.05 11.82
CA THR A 523 -20.74 -8.03 11.37
C THR A 523 -20.20 -8.86 12.52
N LEU A 524 -19.71 -10.08 12.22
CA LEU A 524 -19.39 -11.11 13.23
C LEU A 524 -18.27 -10.71 14.18
N GLU A 525 -17.30 -9.92 13.76
CA GLU A 525 -16.22 -9.47 14.65
C GLU A 525 -16.73 -8.69 15.86
N TRP A 526 -17.91 -8.06 15.75
CA TRP A 526 -18.53 -7.33 16.85
C TRP A 526 -19.41 -8.22 17.76
N GLN A 527 -19.58 -9.50 17.40
CA GLN A 527 -20.22 -10.49 18.28
C GLN A 527 -19.22 -11.14 19.25
N ALA A 528 -17.91 -11.11 18.90
CA ALA A 528 -16.86 -11.58 19.79
C ALA A 528 -16.65 -10.62 20.98
N PRO A 529 -16.16 -11.11 22.14
CA PRO A 529 -15.75 -10.26 23.27
C PRO A 529 -14.73 -9.18 22.87
N THR A 530 -14.65 -8.11 23.65
CA THR A 530 -13.75 -6.97 23.38
C THR A 530 -12.79 -6.75 24.55
N PRO A 531 -11.46 -6.97 24.40
CA PRO A 531 -10.80 -7.55 23.22
C PRO A 531 -11.10 -9.05 23.07
N PRO A 532 -10.97 -9.61 21.84
CA PRO A 532 -11.12 -11.05 21.65
C PRO A 532 -10.01 -11.82 22.39
N PRO A 533 -10.31 -12.95 23.02
CA PRO A 533 -9.30 -13.74 23.71
C PRO A 533 -8.21 -14.23 22.74
N LEU A 534 -6.98 -14.44 23.24
CA LEU A 534 -5.83 -14.85 22.41
C LEU A 534 -5.98 -16.26 21.82
N SER A 535 -6.89 -17.07 22.30
CA SER A 535 -7.28 -18.29 21.62
C SER A 535 -8.78 -18.27 21.39
N LEU A 536 -9.21 -18.17 20.15
CA LEU A 536 -10.62 -18.34 19.76
C LEU A 536 -11.06 -19.82 19.81
N ILE A 537 -10.31 -20.65 20.48
CA ILE A 537 -10.58 -22.08 20.66
C ILE A 537 -11.88 -22.29 21.45
N HIS A 538 -12.46 -21.25 22.04
CA HIS A 538 -13.61 -21.30 22.91
C HIS A 538 -14.89 -20.57 22.43
N ILE A 539 -15.01 -20.27 21.14
CA ILE A 539 -16.28 -19.79 20.58
C ILE A 539 -17.00 -20.91 19.85
#